data_d312fafde7d10246d0ef58e92a187fa4
#
_entry.id   d312fafde7d10246d0ef58e92a187fa4
#
_cell.length_a   1.000
_cell.length_b   1.000
_cell.length_c   1.000
_cell.angle_alpha   90.00
_cell.angle_beta   90.00
_cell.angle_gamma   90.00
#
_symmetry.space_group_name_H-M   'P 1'
#
loop_
_entity.id
_entity.type
_entity.pdbx_description
1 polymer ?
#
loop_
_entity_poly.entity_id
_entity_poly.type
_entity_poly.pdbx_seq_one_letter_code
_entity_poly.pdbx_strand_id
1 'polypeptide(L)'
;MEEVNALLQGFNVALSPFNLLLMFVGVTLGIIIGVLPGLGGANGVAILLPLTFSMAQQPGGTTSAIILLSCIYWGALFGGAITSILFNIPGEPWSVATTFDGHPMAQQGRAGNALTAAFTSSFVGALIAVIMITFLSPVVAGFALRFGPPEFFSVYLLTFCAFVGMAGGNAAKTVASMMIGFALAAVGLDSVTGTLRLTFGTTVLLKGFDFLIAVIGLFGIGEILETLEEGLAFKGAKARMNAKVVLETWKELPRYWATSLRSAAVGCFMGIVPGGATPASFMSYGLARRFSKDGKDFGNGKIEGVVAPETAAHAAGTSALLPMITLGVPGSPTAAVLLGGLLIWGLQPGPLLFVEKPEFVWGLIASMYLGNIVGLIVVLTCVPLLAAILRIPFSIIAPVIIVICAIGAFTVHNSMFDVYLMIVFGVIGYAFKKLRYPLAPLVLALVLGDRAEENFRNAIKGSQGDLLVFFSNALVGSLTGLALVLLFWPLISAGWRAVARKR
;
A
#
# COMPACT_ATOMS: atom_id res chain seq x y z
N MET A 1 -21.49 18.43 10.17
CA MET A 1 -20.83 19.77 10.23
C MET A 1 -19.50 19.71 10.98
N GLU A 2 -19.39 18.87 12.00
CA GLU A 2 -18.13 18.70 12.76
C GLU A 2 -16.99 18.17 11.88
N GLU A 3 -17.25 17.18 11.03
CA GLU A 3 -16.24 16.60 10.13
C GLU A 3 -15.72 17.61 9.10
N VAL A 4 -16.62 18.50 8.62
CA VAL A 4 -16.22 19.55 7.66
C VAL A 4 -15.34 20.59 8.35
N ASN A 5 -15.66 20.99 9.57
CA ASN A 5 -14.83 21.91 10.34
C ASN A 5 -13.47 21.29 10.68
N ALA A 6 -13.44 20.03 11.07
CA ALA A 6 -12.22 19.29 11.35
C ALA A 6 -11.35 19.14 10.08
N LEU A 7 -11.97 18.87 8.92
CA LEU A 7 -11.28 18.85 7.63
C LEU A 7 -10.68 20.22 7.29
N LEU A 8 -11.42 21.33 7.53
CA LEU A 8 -10.91 22.67 7.31
C LEU A 8 -9.69 22.97 8.20
N GLN A 9 -9.70 22.52 9.46
CA GLN A 9 -8.51 22.59 10.32
C GLN A 9 -7.37 21.75 9.75
N GLY A 10 -7.64 20.56 9.24
CA GLY A 10 -6.66 19.73 8.55
C GLY A 10 -6.04 20.44 7.34
N PHE A 11 -6.84 21.19 6.57
CA PHE A 11 -6.32 22.00 5.46
C PHE A 11 -5.38 23.11 5.92
N ASN A 12 -5.62 23.73 7.08
CA ASN A 12 -4.69 24.75 7.61
C ASN A 12 -3.30 24.16 7.88
N VAL A 13 -3.25 22.90 8.39
CA VAL A 13 -1.98 22.19 8.59
C VAL A 13 -1.35 21.79 7.24
N ALA A 14 -2.14 21.22 6.35
CA ALA A 14 -1.67 20.70 5.08
C ALA A 14 -1.21 21.80 4.11
N LEU A 15 -1.83 23.00 4.14
CA LEU A 15 -1.49 24.15 3.31
C LEU A 15 -0.29 24.96 3.84
N SER A 16 0.31 24.58 4.97
CA SER A 16 1.54 25.25 5.40
C SER A 16 2.62 25.13 4.31
N PRO A 17 3.45 26.19 4.10
CA PRO A 17 4.46 26.16 3.04
C PRO A 17 5.41 24.98 3.12
N PHE A 18 5.76 24.55 4.32
CA PHE A 18 6.60 23.40 4.56
C PHE A 18 5.92 22.09 4.11
N ASN A 19 4.64 21.86 4.48
CA ASN A 19 3.90 20.67 4.07
C ASN A 19 3.60 20.64 2.57
N LEU A 20 3.33 21.79 1.94
CA LEU A 20 3.20 21.88 0.49
C LEU A 20 4.50 21.49 -0.23
N LEU A 21 5.66 21.96 0.28
CA LEU A 21 6.96 21.53 -0.22
C LEU A 21 7.16 20.02 -0.06
N LEU A 22 6.83 19.48 1.11
CA LEU A 22 6.92 18.04 1.37
C LEU A 22 6.00 17.22 0.46
N MET A 23 4.78 17.70 0.18
CA MET A 23 3.87 17.06 -0.78
C MET A 23 4.49 17.03 -2.18
N PHE A 24 5.03 18.16 -2.65
CA PHE A 24 5.68 18.22 -3.95
C PHE A 24 6.89 17.28 -4.04
N VAL A 25 7.76 17.32 -3.04
CA VAL A 25 8.95 16.46 -2.95
C VAL A 25 8.52 14.99 -2.86
N GLY A 26 7.57 14.66 -1.96
CA GLY A 26 7.07 13.31 -1.76
C GLY A 26 6.45 12.71 -3.01
N VAL A 27 5.55 13.46 -3.65
CA VAL A 27 4.93 13.01 -4.92
C VAL A 27 5.98 12.81 -6.00
N THR A 28 6.92 13.74 -6.16
CA THR A 28 7.97 13.65 -7.19
C THR A 28 8.86 12.43 -6.95
N LEU A 29 9.34 12.23 -5.72
CA LEU A 29 10.12 11.03 -5.35
C LEU A 29 9.30 9.75 -5.55
N GLY A 30 8.04 9.76 -5.14
CA GLY A 30 7.13 8.64 -5.35
C GLY A 30 6.96 8.28 -6.82
N ILE A 31 6.74 9.26 -7.69
CA ILE A 31 6.64 9.02 -9.14
C ILE A 31 7.95 8.43 -9.68
N ILE A 32 9.10 8.97 -9.28
CA ILE A 32 10.41 8.43 -9.68
C ILE A 32 10.53 6.95 -9.28
N ILE A 33 10.16 6.62 -8.06
CA ILE A 33 10.18 5.25 -7.54
C ILE A 33 9.20 4.35 -8.31
N GLY A 34 7.97 4.83 -8.54
CA GLY A 34 6.95 4.08 -9.28
C GLY A 34 7.27 3.88 -10.76
N VAL A 35 8.07 4.77 -11.35
CA VAL A 35 8.60 4.62 -12.71
C VAL A 35 9.69 3.54 -12.77
N LEU A 36 10.40 3.28 -11.68
CA LEU A 36 11.42 2.23 -11.63
C LEU A 36 10.76 0.86 -11.38
N PRO A 37 10.73 -0.04 -12.38
CA PRO A 37 10.08 -1.33 -12.22
C PRO A 37 10.69 -2.13 -11.08
N GLY A 38 9.82 -2.77 -10.29
CA GLY A 38 10.21 -3.55 -9.13
C GLY A 38 10.29 -2.74 -7.83
N LEU A 39 10.65 -1.45 -7.86
CA LEU A 39 10.76 -0.67 -6.62
C LEU A 39 9.41 -0.45 -5.93
N GLY A 40 8.38 -0.05 -6.64
CA GLY A 40 7.02 0.09 -6.10
C GLY A 40 6.85 0.99 -4.87
N GLY A 41 5.58 1.25 -4.53
CA GLY A 41 5.24 2.17 -3.43
C GLY A 41 5.68 1.69 -2.04
N ALA A 42 5.58 0.38 -1.76
CA ALA A 42 5.97 -0.17 -0.47
C ALA A 42 7.48 -0.03 -0.25
N ASN A 43 8.27 -0.36 -1.28
CA ASN A 43 9.73 -0.23 -1.23
C ASN A 43 10.14 1.24 -1.09
N GLY A 44 9.48 2.14 -1.84
CA GLY A 44 9.76 3.57 -1.78
C GLY A 44 9.51 4.19 -0.42
N VAL A 45 8.37 3.86 0.19
CA VAL A 45 8.06 4.31 1.55
C VAL A 45 9.05 3.72 2.55
N ALA A 46 9.38 2.42 2.42
CA ALA A 46 10.32 1.74 3.32
C ALA A 46 11.72 2.38 3.29
N ILE A 47 12.24 2.67 2.09
CA ILE A 47 13.57 3.27 1.88
C ILE A 47 13.63 4.70 2.45
N LEU A 48 12.55 5.47 2.33
CA LEU A 48 12.51 6.87 2.73
C LEU A 48 11.96 7.10 4.14
N LEU A 49 11.36 6.09 4.76
CA LEU A 49 10.84 6.15 6.13
C LEU A 49 11.89 6.62 7.15
N PRO A 50 13.16 6.15 7.11
CA PRO A 50 14.18 6.63 8.05
C PRO A 50 14.43 8.12 8.01
N LEU A 51 14.33 8.75 6.84
CA LEU A 51 14.54 10.20 6.69
C LEU A 51 13.48 11.00 7.46
N THR A 52 12.32 10.40 7.72
CA THR A 52 11.24 11.04 8.47
C THR A 52 11.37 10.90 9.97
N PHE A 53 12.28 10.06 10.47
CA PHE A 53 12.42 9.79 11.89
C PHE A 53 12.82 11.07 12.68
N SER A 54 13.85 11.77 12.22
CA SER A 54 14.27 13.03 12.85
C SER A 54 13.22 14.15 12.71
N MET A 55 12.49 14.16 11.62
CA MET A 55 11.37 15.09 11.39
C MET A 55 10.24 14.84 12.38
N ALA A 56 9.87 13.59 12.59
CA ALA A 56 8.76 13.20 13.46
C ALA A 56 8.99 13.55 14.94
N GLN A 57 10.24 13.72 15.38
CA GLN A 57 10.60 14.14 16.73
C GLN A 57 10.35 15.63 17.02
N GLN A 58 10.13 16.45 16.00
CA GLN A 58 9.83 17.87 16.16
C GLN A 58 8.33 18.09 16.47
N PRO A 59 7.96 19.20 17.14
CA PRO A 59 6.56 19.54 17.35
C PRO A 59 5.79 19.62 16.03
N GLY A 60 4.69 18.85 15.91
CA GLY A 60 3.91 18.73 14.66
C GLY A 60 4.58 17.93 13.55
N GLY A 61 5.81 17.47 13.74
CA GLY A 61 6.62 16.78 12.74
C GLY A 61 6.07 15.42 12.30
N THR A 62 5.32 14.73 13.17
CA THR A 62 4.65 13.47 12.82
C THR A 62 3.64 13.64 11.68
N THR A 63 2.89 14.77 11.68
CA THR A 63 1.96 15.09 10.59
C THR A 63 2.71 15.38 9.29
N SER A 64 3.79 16.14 9.35
CA SER A 64 4.64 16.42 8.19
C SER A 64 5.30 15.15 7.64
N ALA A 65 5.75 14.26 8.51
CA ALA A 65 6.34 12.97 8.15
C ALA A 65 5.35 12.07 7.41
N ILE A 66 4.12 11.93 7.93
CA ILE A 66 3.11 11.10 7.26
C ILE A 66 2.63 11.73 5.94
N ILE A 67 2.56 13.06 5.85
CA ILE A 67 2.27 13.76 4.60
C ILE A 67 3.32 13.42 3.53
N LEU A 68 4.60 13.49 3.87
CA LEU A 68 5.69 13.14 2.95
C LEU A 68 5.55 11.69 2.47
N LEU A 69 5.44 10.74 3.39
CA LEU A 69 5.39 9.31 3.06
C LEU A 69 4.13 8.92 2.29
N SER A 70 2.98 9.47 2.65
CA SER A 70 1.74 9.24 1.89
C SER A 70 1.81 9.82 0.48
N CYS A 71 2.44 10.98 0.31
CA CYS A 71 2.68 11.56 -1.01
C CYS A 71 3.65 10.72 -1.85
N ILE A 72 4.66 10.07 -1.23
CA ILE A 72 5.50 9.07 -1.91
C ILE A 72 4.64 7.90 -2.38
N TYR A 73 3.74 7.42 -1.55
CA TYR A 73 2.83 6.34 -1.91
C TYR A 73 1.97 6.69 -3.13
N TRP A 74 1.29 7.84 -3.12
CA TRP A 74 0.47 8.27 -4.26
C TRP A 74 1.30 8.55 -5.50
N GLY A 75 2.46 9.16 -5.33
CA GLY A 75 3.40 9.34 -6.44
C GLY A 75 3.78 8.03 -7.10
N ALA A 76 4.06 6.99 -6.31
CA ALA A 76 4.40 5.67 -6.84
C ALA A 76 3.24 5.03 -7.62
N LEU A 77 1.99 5.22 -7.14
CA LEU A 77 0.81 4.77 -7.87
C LEU A 77 0.72 5.41 -9.26
N PHE A 78 0.97 6.73 -9.39
CA PHE A 78 1.01 7.42 -10.69
C PHE A 78 2.18 6.95 -11.57
N GLY A 79 3.35 6.70 -10.97
CA GLY A 79 4.56 6.31 -11.69
C GLY A 79 4.41 5.00 -12.46
N GLY A 80 3.72 4.02 -11.89
CA GLY A 80 3.49 2.71 -12.48
C GLY A 80 2.75 2.74 -13.83
N ALA A 81 1.86 3.71 -14.04
CA ALA A 81 1.17 3.89 -15.32
C ALA A 81 2.12 4.28 -16.46
N ILE A 82 3.19 5.04 -16.18
CA ILE A 82 4.15 5.48 -17.19
C ILE A 82 4.86 4.28 -17.82
N THR A 83 5.39 3.38 -17.02
CA THR A 83 6.10 2.19 -17.49
C THR A 83 5.16 1.19 -18.16
N SER A 84 3.97 1.01 -17.61
CA SER A 84 2.94 0.15 -18.19
C SER A 84 2.55 0.58 -19.60
N ILE A 85 2.33 1.85 -19.82
CA ILE A 85 1.89 2.40 -21.10
C ILE A 85 3.05 2.49 -22.10
N LEU A 86 4.19 3.05 -21.69
CA LEU A 86 5.29 3.33 -22.63
C LEU A 86 6.16 2.12 -22.94
N PHE A 87 6.34 1.22 -21.99
CA PHE A 87 7.32 0.14 -22.07
C PHE A 87 6.70 -1.26 -22.01
N ASN A 88 5.40 -1.38 -21.75
CA ASN A 88 4.70 -2.64 -21.48
C ASN A 88 5.28 -3.39 -20.26
N ILE A 89 5.82 -2.64 -19.31
CA ILE A 89 6.41 -3.16 -18.08
C ILE A 89 5.59 -2.60 -16.93
N PRO A 90 4.78 -3.42 -16.25
CA PRO A 90 4.01 -2.93 -15.11
C PRO A 90 4.96 -2.52 -13.97
N GLY A 91 4.85 -1.27 -13.52
CA GLY A 91 5.62 -0.79 -12.36
C GLY A 91 5.18 -1.47 -11.06
N GLU A 92 3.90 -1.86 -11.01
CA GLU A 92 3.26 -2.50 -9.85
C GLU A 92 2.26 -3.57 -10.33
N PRO A 93 1.92 -4.58 -9.50
CA PRO A 93 1.00 -5.66 -9.92
C PRO A 93 -0.37 -5.19 -10.39
N TRP A 94 -0.90 -4.08 -9.85
CA TRP A 94 -2.20 -3.54 -10.28
C TRP A 94 -2.12 -2.82 -11.62
N SER A 95 -0.97 -2.32 -12.03
CA SER A 95 -0.79 -1.63 -13.31
C SER A 95 -0.66 -2.58 -14.51
N VAL A 96 -0.65 -3.91 -14.26
CA VAL A 96 -0.69 -4.92 -15.34
C VAL A 96 -1.93 -4.75 -16.21
N ALA A 97 -3.11 -4.52 -15.64
CA ALA A 97 -4.34 -4.36 -16.42
C ALA A 97 -4.29 -3.13 -17.33
N THR A 98 -3.56 -2.09 -16.94
CA THR A 98 -3.34 -0.88 -17.74
C THR A 98 -2.51 -1.15 -19.00
N THR A 99 -1.64 -2.18 -18.98
CA THR A 99 -0.84 -2.54 -20.17
C THR A 99 -1.71 -3.04 -21.31
N PHE A 100 -2.86 -3.66 -21.02
CA PHE A 100 -3.69 -4.33 -22.02
C PHE A 100 -4.19 -3.39 -23.12
N ASP A 101 -4.52 -2.15 -22.77
CA ASP A 101 -4.96 -1.13 -23.72
C ASP A 101 -3.99 0.06 -23.79
N GLY A 102 -3.33 0.39 -22.69
CA GLY A 102 -2.42 1.53 -22.63
C GLY A 102 -1.21 1.39 -23.53
N HIS A 103 -0.58 0.21 -23.57
CA HIS A 103 0.56 -0.04 -24.43
C HIS A 103 0.19 -0.09 -25.92
N PRO A 104 -0.87 -0.78 -26.36
CA PRO A 104 -1.38 -0.69 -27.73
C PRO A 104 -1.68 0.75 -28.17
N MET A 105 -2.26 1.59 -27.30
CA MET A 105 -2.42 3.02 -27.60
C MET A 105 -1.08 3.71 -27.84
N ALA A 106 -0.06 3.42 -27.04
CA ALA A 106 1.27 3.99 -27.22
C ALA A 106 1.91 3.55 -28.53
N GLN A 107 1.77 2.28 -28.93
CA GLN A 107 2.23 1.76 -30.22
C GLN A 107 1.52 2.43 -31.41
N GLN A 108 0.25 2.81 -31.25
CA GLN A 108 -0.53 3.56 -32.24
C GLN A 108 -0.17 5.06 -32.30
N GLY A 109 0.85 5.51 -31.54
CA GLY A 109 1.24 6.93 -31.46
C GLY A 109 0.35 7.77 -30.53
N ARG A 110 -0.55 7.15 -29.76
CA ARG A 110 -1.50 7.78 -28.85
C ARG A 110 -1.03 7.71 -27.38
N ALA A 111 0.28 7.63 -27.16
CA ALA A 111 0.87 7.53 -25.80
C ALA A 111 0.44 8.68 -24.89
N GLY A 112 0.41 9.92 -25.40
CA GLY A 112 -0.03 11.07 -24.64
C GLY A 112 -1.48 11.01 -24.18
N ASN A 113 -2.38 10.50 -25.05
CA ASN A 113 -3.80 10.29 -24.69
C ASN A 113 -3.93 9.20 -23.60
N ALA A 114 -3.21 8.08 -23.75
CA ALA A 114 -3.22 6.99 -22.77
C ALA A 114 -2.74 7.46 -21.40
N LEU A 115 -1.61 8.19 -21.34
CA LEU A 115 -1.07 8.74 -20.11
C LEU A 115 -1.99 9.78 -19.47
N THR A 116 -2.56 10.69 -20.27
CA THR A 116 -3.53 11.67 -19.77
C THR A 116 -4.77 10.99 -19.19
N ALA A 117 -5.29 9.97 -19.89
CA ALA A 117 -6.42 9.19 -19.42
C ALA A 117 -6.09 8.46 -18.11
N ALA A 118 -4.93 7.81 -18.04
CA ALA A 118 -4.46 7.12 -16.85
C ALA A 118 -4.40 8.07 -15.65
N PHE A 119 -3.66 9.17 -15.75
CA PHE A 119 -3.45 10.09 -14.64
C PHE A 119 -4.73 10.79 -14.18
N THR A 120 -5.58 11.19 -15.13
CA THR A 120 -6.86 11.83 -14.78
C THR A 120 -7.81 10.83 -14.12
N SER A 121 -7.86 9.60 -14.61
CA SER A 121 -8.68 8.54 -14.02
C SER A 121 -8.18 8.11 -12.64
N SER A 122 -6.88 8.07 -12.45
CA SER A 122 -6.22 7.85 -11.17
C SER A 122 -6.60 8.93 -10.16
N PHE A 123 -6.52 10.20 -10.57
CA PHE A 123 -6.95 11.32 -9.75
C PHE A 123 -8.42 11.23 -9.35
N VAL A 124 -9.32 10.90 -10.30
CA VAL A 124 -10.75 10.73 -10.04
C VAL A 124 -11.00 9.58 -9.06
N GLY A 125 -10.32 8.44 -9.22
CA GLY A 125 -10.43 7.30 -8.32
C GLY A 125 -9.98 7.64 -6.91
N ALA A 126 -8.81 8.28 -6.78
CA ALA A 126 -8.29 8.73 -5.50
C ALA A 126 -9.22 9.76 -4.84
N LEU A 127 -9.74 10.74 -5.59
CA LEU A 127 -10.63 11.76 -5.07
C LEU A 127 -11.91 11.16 -4.48
N ILE A 128 -12.55 10.21 -5.18
CA ILE A 128 -13.74 9.50 -4.69
C ILE A 128 -13.40 8.73 -3.40
N ALA A 129 -12.24 8.08 -3.35
CA ALA A 129 -11.82 7.36 -2.15
C ALA A 129 -11.53 8.31 -0.97
N VAL A 130 -10.92 9.47 -1.19
CA VAL A 130 -10.67 10.45 -0.13
C VAL A 130 -11.99 11.02 0.40
N ILE A 131 -12.96 11.31 -0.48
CA ILE A 131 -14.30 11.73 -0.06
C ILE A 131 -14.93 10.63 0.82
N MET A 132 -14.86 9.37 0.40
CA MET A 132 -15.33 8.25 1.21
C MET A 132 -14.62 8.20 2.58
N ILE A 133 -13.30 8.33 2.63
CA ILE A 133 -12.51 8.31 3.87
C ILE A 133 -12.98 9.47 4.79
N THR A 134 -13.16 10.67 4.24
CA THR A 134 -13.56 11.85 5.00
C THR A 134 -14.84 11.62 5.82
N PHE A 135 -15.84 11.00 5.22
CA PHE A 135 -17.12 10.78 5.90
C PHE A 135 -17.21 9.42 6.62
N LEU A 136 -16.51 8.41 6.13
CA LEU A 136 -16.62 7.06 6.69
C LEU A 136 -15.65 6.84 7.86
N SER A 137 -14.49 7.48 7.89
CA SER A 137 -13.48 7.22 8.93
C SER A 137 -13.96 7.58 10.34
N PRO A 138 -14.65 8.72 10.60
CA PRO A 138 -15.18 9.01 11.94
C PRO A 138 -16.24 8.00 12.37
N VAL A 139 -17.06 7.53 11.44
CA VAL A 139 -18.13 6.54 11.71
C VAL A 139 -17.49 5.20 12.10
N VAL A 140 -16.51 4.74 11.32
CA VAL A 140 -15.79 3.48 11.61
C VAL A 140 -15.01 3.58 12.92
N ALA A 141 -14.30 4.69 13.14
CA ALA A 141 -13.57 4.93 14.39
C ALA A 141 -14.52 4.97 15.60
N GLY A 142 -15.64 5.70 15.52
CA GLY A 142 -16.64 5.77 16.57
C GLY A 142 -17.27 4.39 16.89
N PHE A 143 -17.47 3.55 15.87
CA PHE A 143 -17.91 2.17 16.07
C PHE A 143 -16.81 1.31 16.72
N ALA A 144 -15.57 1.47 16.28
CA ALA A 144 -14.43 0.72 16.79
C ALA A 144 -14.03 1.08 18.23
N LEU A 145 -14.44 2.24 18.76
CA LEU A 145 -14.27 2.57 20.18
C LEU A 145 -15.02 1.60 21.13
N ARG A 146 -15.98 0.84 20.60
CA ARG A 146 -16.72 -0.19 21.35
C ARG A 146 -16.04 -1.55 21.34
N PHE A 147 -14.92 -1.69 20.61
CA PHE A 147 -14.22 -2.96 20.48
C PHE A 147 -13.43 -3.28 21.75
N GLY A 148 -13.57 -4.50 22.23
CA GLY A 148 -12.73 -5.11 23.23
C GLY A 148 -11.69 -6.05 22.58
N PRO A 149 -10.91 -6.77 23.41
CA PRO A 149 -9.91 -7.72 22.92
C PRO A 149 -10.42 -8.79 21.94
N PRO A 150 -11.62 -9.38 22.11
CA PRO A 150 -12.16 -10.35 21.15
C PRO A 150 -12.41 -9.74 19.75
N GLU A 151 -12.96 -8.52 19.70
CA GLU A 151 -13.26 -7.82 18.45
C GLU A 151 -11.95 -7.48 17.71
N PHE A 152 -10.98 -6.87 18.40
CA PHE A 152 -9.67 -6.56 17.81
C PHE A 152 -8.95 -7.79 17.31
N PHE A 153 -8.92 -8.88 18.10
CA PHE A 153 -8.30 -10.13 17.64
C PHE A 153 -8.99 -10.67 16.37
N SER A 154 -10.32 -10.65 16.32
CA SER A 154 -11.08 -11.11 15.15
C SER A 154 -10.80 -10.27 13.90
N VAL A 155 -10.59 -8.96 14.06
CA VAL A 155 -10.17 -8.06 12.97
C VAL A 155 -8.76 -8.39 12.49
N TYR A 156 -7.80 -8.62 13.39
CA TYR A 156 -6.45 -9.04 13.02
C TYR A 156 -6.46 -10.41 12.34
N LEU A 157 -7.21 -11.37 12.89
CA LEU A 157 -7.36 -12.69 12.29
C LEU A 157 -7.94 -12.60 10.86
N LEU A 158 -8.99 -11.79 10.69
CA LEU A 158 -9.59 -11.54 9.37
C LEU A 158 -8.55 -10.95 8.41
N THR A 159 -7.73 -10.02 8.87
CA THR A 159 -6.67 -9.40 8.07
C THR A 159 -5.65 -10.43 7.60
N PHE A 160 -5.14 -11.27 8.50
CA PHE A 160 -4.19 -12.33 8.16
C PHE A 160 -4.80 -13.33 7.17
N CYS A 161 -6.03 -13.77 7.43
CA CYS A 161 -6.73 -14.72 6.57
C CYS A 161 -7.08 -14.13 5.20
N ALA A 162 -7.37 -12.81 5.12
CA ALA A 162 -7.62 -12.14 3.86
C ALA A 162 -6.38 -12.14 2.95
N PHE A 163 -5.18 -11.92 3.50
CA PHE A 163 -3.94 -12.04 2.74
C PHE A 163 -3.72 -13.46 2.19
N VAL A 164 -4.11 -14.49 2.94
CA VAL A 164 -4.05 -15.89 2.47
C VAL A 164 -5.10 -16.17 1.41
N GLY A 165 -6.34 -15.77 1.64
CA GLY A 165 -7.47 -16.02 0.75
C GLY A 165 -7.38 -15.30 -0.58
N MET A 166 -6.81 -14.08 -0.58
CA MET A 166 -6.64 -13.24 -1.77
C MET A 166 -5.27 -13.42 -2.46
N ALA A 167 -4.39 -14.27 -1.94
CA ALA A 167 -3.11 -14.54 -2.55
C ALA A 167 -3.29 -15.06 -3.98
N GLY A 168 -2.86 -14.28 -4.96
CA GLY A 168 -2.89 -14.65 -6.38
C GLY A 168 -1.92 -15.78 -6.76
N GLY A 169 -1.12 -16.27 -5.77
CA GLY A 169 -0.10 -17.27 -5.90
C GLY A 169 -0.37 -18.53 -5.06
N ASN A 170 0.69 -19.14 -4.55
CA ASN A 170 0.61 -20.34 -3.71
C ASN A 170 0.28 -19.96 -2.26
N ALA A 171 -0.95 -20.29 -1.80
CA ALA A 171 -1.43 -20.01 -0.46
C ALA A 171 -0.50 -20.60 0.65
N ALA A 172 0.12 -21.76 0.40
CA ALA A 172 1.06 -22.35 1.36
C ALA A 172 2.31 -21.46 1.55
N LYS A 173 2.81 -20.82 0.47
CA LYS A 173 3.92 -19.88 0.59
C LYS A 173 3.52 -18.60 1.33
N THR A 174 2.28 -18.15 1.15
CA THR A 174 1.72 -17.01 1.88
C THR A 174 1.64 -17.30 3.38
N VAL A 175 1.12 -18.47 3.75
CA VAL A 175 1.06 -18.93 5.15
C VAL A 175 2.48 -19.08 5.72
N ALA A 176 3.40 -19.70 4.98
CA ALA A 176 4.78 -19.86 5.44
C ALA A 176 5.48 -18.50 5.67
N SER A 177 5.31 -17.54 4.75
CA SER A 177 5.81 -16.16 4.93
C SER A 177 5.25 -15.51 6.19
N MET A 178 3.95 -15.66 6.42
CA MET A 178 3.27 -15.13 7.59
C MET A 178 3.77 -15.78 8.89
N MET A 179 3.94 -17.10 8.90
CA MET A 179 4.47 -17.82 10.08
C MET A 179 5.90 -17.39 10.42
N ILE A 180 6.73 -17.14 9.41
CA ILE A 180 8.07 -16.57 9.63
C ILE A 180 7.97 -15.17 10.21
N GLY A 181 7.04 -14.34 9.73
CA GLY A 181 6.78 -13.01 10.32
C GLY A 181 6.37 -13.07 11.79
N PHE A 182 5.47 -13.99 12.16
CA PHE A 182 5.10 -14.22 13.57
C PHE A 182 6.28 -14.72 14.41
N ALA A 183 7.12 -15.61 13.87
CA ALA A 183 8.31 -16.08 14.56
C ALA A 183 9.32 -14.94 14.84
N LEU A 184 9.45 -14.01 13.90
CA LEU A 184 10.28 -12.82 14.07
C LEU A 184 9.67 -11.85 15.09
N ALA A 185 8.35 -11.63 15.07
CA ALA A 185 7.65 -10.80 16.05
C ALA A 185 7.75 -11.37 17.47
N ALA A 186 7.82 -12.69 17.61
CA ALA A 186 7.95 -13.35 18.91
C ALA A 186 9.32 -13.18 19.59
N VAL A 187 10.31 -12.57 18.93
CA VAL A 187 11.65 -12.31 19.51
C VAL A 187 11.60 -11.08 20.40
N GLY A 188 12.15 -11.18 21.62
CA GLY A 188 12.26 -10.06 22.54
C GLY A 188 11.53 -10.26 23.86
N LEU A 189 11.07 -9.17 24.46
CA LEU A 189 10.32 -9.16 25.72
C LEU A 189 8.83 -9.41 25.46
N ASP A 190 8.27 -10.44 26.04
CA ASP A 190 6.82 -10.68 26.02
C ASP A 190 6.07 -9.57 26.79
N SER A 191 5.24 -8.81 26.10
CA SER A 191 4.49 -7.69 26.64
C SER A 191 3.46 -8.11 27.73
N VAL A 192 3.02 -9.38 27.72
CA VAL A 192 1.98 -9.89 28.64
C VAL A 192 2.58 -10.50 29.90
N THR A 193 3.71 -11.20 29.79
CA THR A 193 4.34 -11.94 30.92
C THR A 193 5.65 -11.34 31.38
N GLY A 194 6.27 -10.44 30.63
CA GLY A 194 7.60 -9.89 30.93
C GLY A 194 8.74 -10.88 30.74
N THR A 195 8.50 -12.08 30.17
CA THR A 195 9.53 -13.10 29.94
C THR A 195 10.29 -12.82 28.63
N LEU A 196 11.58 -13.15 28.60
CA LEU A 196 12.40 -13.02 27.41
C LEU A 196 12.19 -14.25 26.50
N ARG A 197 11.93 -13.98 25.21
CA ARG A 197 11.71 -15.01 24.18
C ARG A 197 12.76 -14.87 23.08
N LEU A 198 13.44 -15.97 22.74
CA LEU A 198 14.35 -16.07 21.59
C LEU A 198 15.45 -15.00 21.55
N THR A 199 15.87 -14.46 22.69
CA THR A 199 16.90 -13.42 22.77
C THR A 199 18.32 -13.99 22.74
N PHE A 200 18.48 -15.31 22.86
CA PHE A 200 19.77 -16.03 22.85
C PHE A 200 20.81 -15.43 23.82
N GLY A 201 20.35 -14.81 24.90
CA GLY A 201 21.20 -14.17 25.91
C GLY A 201 21.84 -12.84 25.47
N THR A 202 21.42 -12.29 24.32
CA THR A 202 21.95 -11.01 23.84
C THR A 202 21.07 -9.83 24.28
N THR A 203 21.70 -8.75 24.74
CA THR A 203 20.99 -7.54 25.17
C THR A 203 20.39 -6.77 23.99
N VAL A 204 20.93 -6.96 22.79
CA VAL A 204 20.48 -6.27 21.59
C VAL A 204 19.10 -6.74 21.14
N LEU A 205 18.77 -8.04 21.36
CA LEU A 205 17.48 -8.61 21.02
C LEU A 205 16.40 -8.47 22.10
N LEU A 206 16.66 -7.75 23.18
CA LEU A 206 15.64 -7.51 24.22
C LEU A 206 14.42 -6.75 23.70
N LYS A 207 14.61 -5.85 22.74
CA LYS A 207 13.53 -5.10 22.08
C LYS A 207 12.92 -5.84 20.87
N GLY A 208 13.38 -7.06 20.57
CA GLY A 208 13.02 -7.79 19.37
C GLY A 208 13.71 -7.24 18.10
N PHE A 209 13.21 -7.63 16.96
CA PHE A 209 13.64 -7.09 15.67
C PHE A 209 12.90 -5.78 15.40
N ASP A 210 13.67 -4.70 15.22
CA ASP A 210 13.07 -3.43 14.83
C ASP A 210 12.40 -3.56 13.45
N PHE A 211 11.13 -3.19 13.40
CA PHE A 211 10.32 -3.26 12.19
C PHE A 211 10.94 -2.49 11.02
N LEU A 212 11.45 -1.27 11.30
CA LEU A 212 12.01 -0.41 10.28
C LEU A 212 13.24 -1.05 9.61
N ILE A 213 14.13 -1.62 10.43
CA ILE A 213 15.33 -2.31 9.95
C ILE A 213 14.96 -3.51 9.07
N ALA A 214 13.98 -4.31 9.54
CA ALA A 214 13.49 -5.45 8.77
C ALA A 214 12.89 -5.02 7.42
N VAL A 215 12.08 -3.97 7.40
CA VAL A 215 11.41 -3.49 6.18
C VAL A 215 12.40 -2.88 5.18
N ILE A 216 13.35 -2.06 5.65
CA ILE A 216 14.41 -1.50 4.80
C ILE A 216 15.21 -2.65 4.17
N GLY A 217 15.56 -3.67 4.95
CA GLY A 217 16.26 -4.86 4.45
C GLY A 217 15.42 -5.62 3.41
N LEU A 218 14.26 -6.11 3.81
CA LEU A 218 13.40 -6.98 3.00
C LEU A 218 12.96 -6.30 1.69
N PHE A 219 12.49 -5.06 1.75
CA PHE A 219 11.99 -4.35 0.58
C PHE A 219 13.06 -3.50 -0.11
N GLY A 220 13.91 -2.79 0.64
CA GLY A 220 14.94 -1.93 0.04
C GLY A 220 16.09 -2.74 -0.55
N ILE A 221 16.87 -3.41 0.31
CA ILE A 221 18.06 -4.17 -0.13
C ILE A 221 17.66 -5.40 -0.95
N GLY A 222 16.60 -6.13 -0.53
CA GLY A 222 16.12 -7.31 -1.24
C GLY A 222 15.70 -7.00 -2.69
N GLU A 223 15.05 -5.87 -2.94
CA GLU A 223 14.67 -5.39 -4.27
C GLU A 223 15.89 -5.04 -5.13
N ILE A 224 16.84 -4.32 -4.53
CA ILE A 224 18.07 -3.92 -5.24
C ILE A 224 18.83 -5.15 -5.72
N LEU A 225 18.97 -6.17 -4.87
CA LEU A 225 19.69 -7.41 -5.22
C LEU A 225 19.02 -8.14 -6.39
N GLU A 226 17.67 -8.23 -6.38
CA GLU A 226 16.92 -8.85 -7.47
C GLU A 226 17.05 -8.06 -8.77
N THR A 227 16.84 -6.74 -8.71
CA THR A 227 16.92 -5.86 -9.90
C THR A 227 18.32 -5.81 -10.52
N LEU A 228 19.37 -5.85 -9.71
CA LEU A 228 20.77 -5.93 -10.19
C LEU A 228 21.05 -7.23 -10.96
N GLU A 229 20.46 -8.33 -10.53
CA GLU A 229 20.61 -9.61 -11.21
C GLU A 229 19.85 -9.65 -12.55
N GLU A 230 18.66 -9.10 -12.61
CA GLU A 230 17.81 -9.12 -13.81
C GLU A 230 18.36 -8.28 -14.97
N GLY A 231 19.15 -7.25 -14.68
CA GLY A 231 19.83 -6.42 -15.68
C GLY A 231 18.84 -5.67 -16.60
N LEU A 232 18.12 -4.71 -16.08
CA LEU A 232 17.06 -4.00 -16.81
C LEU A 232 17.61 -3.13 -17.95
N ALA A 233 17.21 -3.42 -19.20
CA ALA A 233 17.42 -2.58 -20.37
C ALA A 233 16.07 -2.15 -20.98
N PHE A 234 15.80 -0.83 -20.99
CA PHE A 234 14.51 -0.31 -21.43
C PHE A 234 14.55 0.20 -22.88
N LYS A 235 13.66 -0.32 -23.73
CA LYS A 235 13.32 0.22 -25.05
C LYS A 235 11.84 0.56 -25.07
N GLY A 236 11.49 1.84 -25.01
CA GLY A 236 10.09 2.27 -24.91
C GLY A 236 9.64 3.23 -26.02
N ALA A 237 8.33 3.39 -26.12
CA ALA A 237 7.71 4.35 -27.04
C ALA A 237 7.97 5.79 -26.55
N LYS A 238 8.17 6.72 -27.51
CA LYS A 238 8.31 8.15 -27.19
C LYS A 238 6.95 8.75 -26.85
N ALA A 239 6.79 9.32 -25.67
CA ALA A 239 5.61 10.08 -25.33
C ALA A 239 5.77 11.56 -25.79
N ARG A 240 4.81 12.05 -26.56
CA ARG A 240 4.64 13.48 -26.81
C ARG A 240 3.44 13.97 -26.00
N MET A 241 3.71 14.61 -24.88
CA MET A 241 2.69 15.29 -24.08
C MET A 241 2.73 16.78 -24.40
N ASN A 242 1.59 17.35 -24.75
CA ASN A 242 1.40 18.78 -24.89
C ASN A 242 -0.01 19.17 -24.43
N ALA A 243 -0.24 20.45 -24.16
CA ALA A 243 -1.53 20.93 -23.65
C ALA A 243 -2.71 20.58 -24.58
N LYS A 244 -2.50 20.49 -25.90
CA LYS A 244 -3.54 20.13 -26.86
C LYS A 244 -4.00 18.68 -26.65
N VAL A 245 -3.07 17.73 -26.53
CA VAL A 245 -3.38 16.32 -26.28
C VAL A 245 -4.11 16.15 -24.95
N VAL A 246 -3.68 16.85 -23.90
CA VAL A 246 -4.34 16.83 -22.59
C VAL A 246 -5.79 17.33 -22.71
N LEU A 247 -6.01 18.48 -23.33
CA LEU A 247 -7.33 19.07 -23.50
C LEU A 247 -8.26 18.21 -24.37
N GLU A 248 -7.75 17.63 -25.45
CA GLU A 248 -8.52 16.73 -26.30
C GLU A 248 -8.96 15.47 -25.52
N THR A 249 -8.05 14.89 -24.76
CA THR A 249 -8.38 13.73 -23.93
C THR A 249 -9.38 14.08 -22.82
N TRP A 250 -9.23 15.24 -22.16
CA TRP A 250 -10.19 15.71 -21.15
C TRP A 250 -11.60 15.94 -21.71
N LYS A 251 -11.74 16.30 -22.99
CA LYS A 251 -13.06 16.38 -23.65
C LYS A 251 -13.69 15.01 -23.89
N GLU A 252 -12.87 13.97 -24.04
CA GLU A 252 -13.33 12.60 -24.26
C GLU A 252 -13.70 11.86 -22.98
N LEU A 253 -12.93 12.06 -21.89
CA LEU A 253 -13.06 11.33 -20.63
C LEU A 253 -14.47 11.36 -19.99
N PRO A 254 -15.25 12.47 -20.03
CA PRO A 254 -16.60 12.51 -19.47
C PRO A 254 -17.54 11.45 -20.04
N ARG A 255 -17.27 10.92 -21.23
CA ARG A 255 -18.06 9.81 -21.82
C ARG A 255 -17.97 8.54 -20.98
N TYR A 256 -16.91 8.37 -20.21
CA TYR A 256 -16.62 7.18 -19.39
C TYR A 256 -16.91 7.39 -17.89
N TRP A 257 -17.70 8.42 -17.52
CA TRP A 257 -18.03 8.75 -16.14
C TRP A 257 -18.62 7.56 -15.37
N ALA A 258 -19.52 6.79 -16.02
CA ALA A 258 -20.13 5.63 -15.40
C ALA A 258 -19.13 4.49 -15.14
N THR A 259 -18.15 4.35 -16.03
CA THR A 259 -17.03 3.41 -15.86
C THR A 259 -16.14 3.87 -14.71
N SER A 260 -15.77 5.15 -14.65
CA SER A 260 -14.99 5.70 -13.53
C SER A 260 -15.71 5.53 -12.20
N LEU A 261 -17.00 5.82 -12.11
CA LEU A 261 -17.77 5.67 -10.87
C LEU A 261 -17.84 4.21 -10.40
N ARG A 262 -18.14 3.28 -11.32
CA ARG A 262 -18.15 1.83 -11.00
C ARG A 262 -16.78 1.34 -10.56
N SER A 263 -15.74 1.75 -11.28
CA SER A 263 -14.35 1.37 -10.98
C SER A 263 -13.89 1.94 -9.64
N ALA A 264 -14.26 3.19 -9.33
CA ALA A 264 -13.99 3.78 -8.03
C ALA A 264 -14.72 3.03 -6.90
N ALA A 265 -15.99 2.67 -7.09
CA ALA A 265 -16.74 1.89 -6.11
C ALA A 265 -16.10 0.51 -5.84
N VAL A 266 -15.70 -0.20 -6.92
CA VAL A 266 -14.95 -1.46 -6.82
C VAL A 266 -13.62 -1.24 -6.09
N GLY A 267 -12.88 -0.20 -6.47
CA GLY A 267 -11.61 0.15 -5.84
C GLY A 267 -11.76 0.47 -4.35
N CYS A 268 -12.71 1.32 -3.99
CA CYS A 268 -12.98 1.68 -2.59
C CYS A 268 -13.32 0.45 -1.75
N PHE A 269 -14.18 -0.42 -2.25
CA PHE A 269 -14.55 -1.66 -1.55
C PHE A 269 -13.35 -2.61 -1.39
N MET A 270 -12.63 -2.84 -2.48
CA MET A 270 -11.49 -3.76 -2.48
C MET A 270 -10.30 -3.24 -1.68
N GLY A 271 -10.12 -1.91 -1.60
CA GLY A 271 -9.02 -1.32 -0.84
C GLY A 271 -9.19 -1.40 0.67
N ILE A 272 -10.43 -1.43 1.16
CA ILE A 272 -10.72 -1.69 2.59
C ILE A 272 -10.32 -3.12 2.95
N VAL A 273 -10.43 -4.05 2.01
CA VAL A 273 -10.03 -5.45 2.20
C VAL A 273 -8.53 -5.59 1.87
N PRO A 274 -7.73 -6.22 2.76
CA PRO A 274 -6.28 -6.34 2.56
C PRO A 274 -5.89 -6.98 1.23
N GLY A 275 -4.97 -6.34 0.48
CA GLY A 275 -4.48 -6.86 -0.81
C GLY A 275 -5.30 -6.44 -2.03
N GLY A 276 -6.28 -5.55 -1.88
CA GLY A 276 -7.34 -5.30 -2.85
C GLY A 276 -6.98 -4.53 -4.13
N ALA A 277 -5.87 -3.80 -4.23
CA ALA A 277 -5.58 -2.95 -5.39
C ALA A 277 -5.43 -3.73 -6.70
N THR A 278 -4.68 -4.84 -6.69
CA THR A 278 -4.50 -5.69 -7.88
C THR A 278 -5.82 -6.31 -8.36
N PRO A 279 -6.58 -7.06 -7.53
CA PRO A 279 -7.86 -7.59 -7.98
C PRO A 279 -8.86 -6.49 -8.35
N ALA A 280 -8.85 -5.31 -7.71
CA ALA A 280 -9.70 -4.19 -8.08
C ALA A 280 -9.46 -3.72 -9.51
N SER A 281 -8.18 -3.58 -9.91
CA SER A 281 -7.77 -3.19 -11.25
C SER A 281 -8.27 -4.17 -12.31
N PHE A 282 -7.98 -5.47 -12.15
CA PHE A 282 -8.42 -6.51 -13.08
C PHE A 282 -9.93 -6.65 -13.15
N MET A 283 -10.62 -6.62 -12.00
CA MET A 283 -12.06 -6.73 -11.94
C MET A 283 -12.73 -5.55 -12.65
N SER A 284 -12.23 -4.34 -12.43
CA SER A 284 -12.76 -3.14 -13.09
C SER A 284 -12.53 -3.16 -14.59
N TYR A 285 -11.37 -3.62 -15.05
CA TYR A 285 -11.13 -3.84 -16.48
C TYR A 285 -12.14 -4.82 -17.07
N GLY A 286 -12.34 -5.97 -16.43
CA GLY A 286 -13.31 -6.98 -16.85
C GLY A 286 -14.75 -6.48 -16.88
N LEU A 287 -15.15 -5.72 -15.84
CA LEU A 287 -16.48 -5.09 -15.78
C LEU A 287 -16.65 -4.02 -16.86
N ALA A 288 -15.65 -3.16 -17.09
CA ALA A 288 -15.69 -2.16 -18.14
C ALA A 288 -15.87 -2.81 -19.50
N ARG A 289 -15.08 -3.84 -19.82
CA ARG A 289 -15.21 -4.63 -21.05
C ARG A 289 -16.60 -5.23 -21.22
N ARG A 290 -17.20 -5.74 -20.15
CA ARG A 290 -18.54 -6.37 -20.18
C ARG A 290 -19.66 -5.36 -20.40
N PHE A 291 -19.57 -4.17 -19.80
CA PHE A 291 -20.63 -3.16 -19.86
C PHE A 291 -20.42 -2.11 -20.95
N SER A 292 -19.25 -2.08 -21.59
CA SER A 292 -18.99 -1.20 -22.73
C SER A 292 -19.74 -1.67 -23.98
N LYS A 293 -20.26 -0.69 -24.74
CA LYS A 293 -20.88 -0.97 -26.05
C LYS A 293 -19.88 -1.59 -27.03
N ASP A 294 -18.62 -1.22 -26.90
CA ASP A 294 -17.51 -1.64 -27.78
C ASP A 294 -16.54 -2.59 -27.03
N GLY A 295 -17.08 -3.49 -26.21
CA GLY A 295 -16.28 -4.41 -25.40
C GLY A 295 -15.34 -5.34 -26.19
N LYS A 296 -15.56 -5.49 -27.48
CA LYS A 296 -14.68 -6.26 -28.41
C LYS A 296 -13.37 -5.52 -28.72
N ASP A 297 -13.33 -4.19 -28.56
CA ASP A 297 -12.17 -3.36 -28.86
C ASP A 297 -11.16 -3.30 -27.71
N PHE A 298 -11.54 -3.82 -26.55
CA PHE A 298 -10.62 -3.94 -25.40
C PHE A 298 -9.46 -4.88 -25.76
N GLY A 299 -8.26 -4.46 -25.40
CA GLY A 299 -7.01 -5.12 -25.77
C GLY A 299 -6.37 -4.55 -27.05
N ASN A 300 -7.06 -3.64 -27.76
CA ASN A 300 -6.60 -3.04 -29.01
C ASN A 300 -6.36 -1.52 -28.92
N GLY A 301 -6.19 -0.99 -27.71
CA GLY A 301 -5.97 0.43 -27.49
C GLY A 301 -7.24 1.23 -27.25
N LYS A 302 -8.20 0.66 -26.51
CA LYS A 302 -9.40 1.35 -26.06
C LYS A 302 -9.09 2.20 -24.81
N ILE A 303 -9.38 3.50 -24.87
CA ILE A 303 -9.12 4.44 -23.76
C ILE A 303 -9.86 4.04 -22.46
N GLU A 304 -11.08 3.48 -22.58
CA GLU A 304 -11.87 2.98 -21.45
C GLU A 304 -11.17 1.81 -20.72
N GLY A 305 -10.37 1.01 -21.45
CA GLY A 305 -9.54 -0.05 -20.89
C GLY A 305 -8.33 0.45 -20.08
N VAL A 306 -8.00 1.74 -20.20
CA VAL A 306 -7.05 2.43 -19.33
C VAL A 306 -7.76 3.10 -18.16
N VAL A 307 -8.90 3.74 -18.43
CA VAL A 307 -9.69 4.46 -17.40
C VAL A 307 -10.12 3.53 -16.26
N ALA A 308 -10.65 2.37 -16.56
CA ALA A 308 -11.21 1.47 -15.57
C ALA A 308 -10.18 0.96 -14.54
N PRO A 309 -9.07 0.33 -14.94
CA PRO A 309 -8.08 -0.20 -14.01
C PRO A 309 -7.38 0.89 -13.20
N GLU A 310 -7.07 2.04 -13.83
CA GLU A 310 -6.38 3.14 -13.14
C GLU A 310 -7.27 3.79 -12.07
N THR A 311 -8.56 4.05 -12.39
CA THR A 311 -9.51 4.54 -11.40
C THR A 311 -9.62 3.59 -10.21
N ALA A 312 -9.75 2.29 -10.46
CA ALA A 312 -9.92 1.30 -9.41
C ALA A 312 -8.66 1.11 -8.56
N ALA A 313 -7.48 1.08 -9.19
CA ALA A 313 -6.21 0.90 -8.49
C ALA A 313 -5.94 2.05 -7.52
N HIS A 314 -6.15 3.29 -7.97
CA HIS A 314 -5.94 4.48 -7.14
C HIS A 314 -7.01 4.62 -6.04
N ALA A 315 -8.27 4.31 -6.36
CA ALA A 315 -9.30 4.24 -5.34
C ALA A 315 -8.99 3.20 -4.27
N ALA A 316 -8.51 2.01 -4.67
CA ALA A 316 -8.13 0.95 -3.73
C ALA A 316 -6.88 1.32 -2.91
N GLY A 317 -5.85 1.86 -3.55
CA GLY A 317 -4.64 2.30 -2.85
C GLY A 317 -4.94 3.38 -1.81
N THR A 318 -5.79 4.36 -2.15
CA THR A 318 -6.18 5.42 -1.23
C THR A 318 -7.07 4.88 -0.11
N SER A 319 -8.10 4.09 -0.42
CA SER A 319 -9.02 3.56 0.59
C SER A 319 -8.39 2.53 1.54
N ALA A 320 -7.24 1.95 1.17
CA ALA A 320 -6.46 1.07 2.04
C ALA A 320 -5.94 1.77 3.32
N LEU A 321 -5.92 3.10 3.33
CA LEU A 321 -5.56 3.87 4.52
C LEU A 321 -6.72 3.98 5.53
N LEU A 322 -7.97 3.80 5.11
CA LEU A 322 -9.14 3.86 6.00
C LEU A 322 -9.02 2.85 7.17
N PRO A 323 -8.92 1.54 6.93
CA PRO A 323 -8.78 0.59 8.03
C PRO A 323 -7.46 0.77 8.80
N MET A 324 -6.41 1.27 8.16
CA MET A 324 -5.15 1.57 8.83
C MET A 324 -5.31 2.64 9.91
N ILE A 325 -5.94 3.77 9.61
CA ILE A 325 -6.07 4.86 10.58
C ILE A 325 -7.19 4.61 11.59
N THR A 326 -8.24 3.85 11.23
CA THR A 326 -9.42 3.64 12.09
C THR A 326 -9.33 2.41 12.97
N LEU A 327 -8.68 1.33 12.49
CA LEU A 327 -8.61 0.02 13.17
C LEU A 327 -7.16 -0.42 13.44
N GLY A 328 -6.17 0.29 12.92
CA GLY A 328 -4.78 -0.14 12.96
C GLY A 328 -4.48 -1.35 12.07
N VAL A 329 -5.26 -1.55 11.01
CA VAL A 329 -5.17 -2.70 10.09
C VAL A 329 -4.85 -2.22 8.68
N PRO A 330 -3.68 -2.54 8.12
CA PRO A 330 -3.32 -2.04 6.80
C PRO A 330 -4.05 -2.78 5.69
N GLY A 331 -4.64 -2.04 4.74
CA GLY A 331 -5.31 -2.59 3.56
C GLY A 331 -4.37 -2.93 2.39
N SER A 332 -3.09 -2.55 2.47
CA SER A 332 -2.09 -2.80 1.42
C SER A 332 -0.69 -2.98 2.01
N PRO A 333 0.27 -3.56 1.25
CA PRO A 333 1.67 -3.64 1.69
C PRO A 333 2.26 -2.27 2.04
N THR A 334 1.99 -1.25 1.25
CA THR A 334 2.45 0.12 1.52
C THR A 334 1.82 0.70 2.78
N ALA A 335 0.52 0.47 2.99
CA ALA A 335 -0.15 0.85 4.23
C ALA A 335 0.45 0.14 5.45
N ALA A 336 0.93 -1.11 5.30
CA ALA A 336 1.62 -1.83 6.38
C ALA A 336 2.96 -1.15 6.75
N VAL A 337 3.71 -0.68 5.77
CA VAL A 337 4.95 0.07 6.03
C VAL A 337 4.64 1.42 6.69
N LEU A 338 3.61 2.13 6.23
CA LEU A 338 3.16 3.38 6.85
C LEU A 338 2.69 3.16 8.28
N LEU A 339 1.94 2.08 8.54
CA LEU A 339 1.50 1.68 9.88
C LEU A 339 2.69 1.51 10.82
N GLY A 340 3.73 0.79 10.37
CA GLY A 340 4.96 0.63 11.13
C GLY A 340 5.64 1.97 11.43
N GLY A 341 5.67 2.89 10.47
CA GLY A 341 6.15 4.25 10.67
C GLY A 341 5.40 4.98 11.79
N LEU A 342 4.07 4.89 11.82
CA LEU A 342 3.26 5.48 12.87
C LEU A 342 3.62 4.92 14.25
N LEU A 343 3.78 3.60 14.35
CA LEU A 343 4.15 2.94 15.62
C LEU A 343 5.52 3.38 16.12
N ILE A 344 6.50 3.52 15.24
CA ILE A 344 7.86 4.00 15.58
C ILE A 344 7.82 5.45 16.07
N TRP A 345 6.94 6.29 15.53
CA TRP A 345 6.76 7.67 16.00
C TRP A 345 5.92 7.77 17.29
N GLY A 346 5.56 6.63 17.90
CA GLY A 346 4.76 6.55 19.13
C GLY A 346 3.27 6.82 18.91
N LEU A 347 2.80 6.86 17.67
CA LEU A 347 1.39 6.95 17.35
C LEU A 347 0.78 5.55 17.29
N GLN A 348 -0.36 5.37 17.93
CA GLN A 348 -1.10 4.12 17.87
C GLN A 348 -2.29 4.27 16.91
N PRO A 349 -2.19 3.76 15.66
CA PRO A 349 -3.30 3.77 14.73
C PRO A 349 -4.47 2.97 15.29
N GLY A 350 -5.64 3.52 15.15
CA GLY A 350 -6.87 2.97 15.71
C GLY A 350 -7.87 4.06 16.07
N PRO A 351 -9.01 3.70 16.68
CA PRO A 351 -10.09 4.64 16.92
C PRO A 351 -9.70 5.77 17.88
N LEU A 352 -8.81 5.52 18.85
CA LEU A 352 -8.32 6.53 19.79
C LEU A 352 -7.52 7.63 19.11
N LEU A 353 -6.89 7.35 17.95
CA LEU A 353 -6.11 8.36 17.22
C LEU A 353 -6.98 9.56 16.79
N PHE A 354 -8.26 9.33 16.51
CA PHE A 354 -9.21 10.40 16.15
C PHE A 354 -9.52 11.34 17.31
N VAL A 355 -9.41 10.84 18.55
CA VAL A 355 -9.69 11.59 19.78
C VAL A 355 -8.42 12.26 20.31
N GLU A 356 -7.31 11.52 20.35
CA GLU A 356 -6.06 11.99 20.96
C GLU A 356 -5.24 12.90 20.04
N LYS A 357 -5.31 12.67 18.72
CA LYS A 357 -4.51 13.37 17.70
C LYS A 357 -5.35 13.78 16.47
N PRO A 358 -6.45 14.54 16.66
CA PRO A 358 -7.34 14.91 15.56
C PRO A 358 -6.60 15.72 14.47
N GLU A 359 -5.68 16.61 14.83
CA GLU A 359 -4.89 17.41 13.87
C GLU A 359 -4.06 16.53 12.94
N PHE A 360 -3.50 15.44 13.47
CA PHE A 360 -2.76 14.46 12.67
C PHE A 360 -3.68 13.78 11.65
N VAL A 361 -4.83 13.25 12.10
CA VAL A 361 -5.76 12.51 11.24
C VAL A 361 -6.31 13.40 10.15
N TRP A 362 -6.81 14.57 10.52
CA TRP A 362 -7.41 15.50 9.55
C TRP A 362 -6.36 16.17 8.65
N GLY A 363 -5.15 16.40 9.17
CA GLY A 363 -3.99 16.82 8.37
C GLY A 363 -3.62 15.80 7.31
N LEU A 364 -3.60 14.50 7.66
CA LEU A 364 -3.39 13.42 6.70
C LEU A 364 -4.53 13.38 5.65
N ILE A 365 -5.80 13.41 6.08
CA ILE A 365 -6.94 13.40 5.14
C ILE A 365 -6.90 14.61 4.19
N ALA A 366 -6.64 15.81 4.71
CA ALA A 366 -6.48 17.01 3.89
C ALA A 366 -5.31 16.90 2.89
N SER A 367 -4.20 16.31 3.33
CA SER A 367 -3.04 16.05 2.45
C SER A 367 -3.35 15.08 1.32
N MET A 368 -4.31 14.16 1.50
CA MET A 368 -4.75 13.27 0.42
C MET A 368 -5.40 14.05 -0.73
N TYR A 369 -6.23 15.07 -0.43
CA TYR A 369 -6.79 15.94 -1.47
C TYR A 369 -5.70 16.72 -2.20
N LEU A 370 -4.85 17.43 -1.45
CA LEU A 370 -3.81 18.29 -2.01
C LEU A 370 -2.72 17.48 -2.72
N GLY A 371 -2.26 16.38 -2.13
CA GLY A 371 -1.24 15.52 -2.71
C GLY A 371 -1.67 14.89 -4.03
N ASN A 372 -2.94 14.53 -4.18
CA ASN A 372 -3.48 14.05 -5.45
C ASN A 372 -3.53 15.18 -6.52
N ILE A 373 -3.87 16.41 -6.14
CA ILE A 373 -3.82 17.57 -7.06
C ILE A 373 -2.38 17.82 -7.50
N VAL A 374 -1.44 17.88 -6.55
CA VAL A 374 -0.01 18.07 -6.84
C VAL A 374 0.49 16.94 -7.73
N GLY A 375 0.09 15.67 -7.43
CA GLY A 375 0.42 14.51 -8.23
C GLY A 375 -0.03 14.63 -9.68
N LEU A 376 -1.29 14.98 -9.90
CA LEU A 376 -1.82 15.19 -11.25
C LEU A 376 -1.06 16.26 -12.01
N ILE A 377 -0.75 17.40 -11.37
CA ILE A 377 0.02 18.48 -11.97
C ILE A 377 1.41 17.99 -12.37
N VAL A 378 2.12 17.33 -11.46
CA VAL A 378 3.49 16.84 -11.72
C VAL A 378 3.50 15.81 -12.85
N VAL A 379 2.60 14.81 -12.83
CA VAL A 379 2.61 13.79 -13.89
C VAL A 379 2.20 14.34 -15.25
N LEU A 380 1.27 15.31 -15.33
CA LEU A 380 0.88 15.91 -16.61
C LEU A 380 1.96 16.83 -17.20
N THR A 381 2.77 17.47 -16.35
CA THR A 381 3.80 18.43 -16.80
C THR A 381 5.17 17.80 -16.99
N CYS A 382 5.53 16.78 -16.19
CA CYS A 382 6.89 16.25 -16.12
C CYS A 382 7.09 14.89 -16.80
N VAL A 383 6.10 14.34 -17.53
CA VAL A 383 6.22 13.02 -18.19
C VAL A 383 7.52 12.83 -18.99
N PRO A 384 7.97 13.79 -19.83
CA PRO A 384 9.19 13.61 -20.61
C PRO A 384 10.43 13.45 -19.72
N LEU A 385 10.48 14.21 -18.61
CA LEU A 385 11.56 14.14 -17.61
C LEU A 385 11.51 12.80 -16.87
N LEU A 386 10.32 12.40 -16.42
CA LEU A 386 10.11 11.16 -15.70
C LEU A 386 10.45 9.93 -16.55
N ALA A 387 10.04 9.91 -17.82
CA ALA A 387 10.43 8.88 -18.76
C ALA A 387 11.93 8.86 -19.08
N ALA A 388 12.63 9.98 -18.94
CA ALA A 388 14.07 10.05 -19.11
C ALA A 388 14.84 9.40 -17.96
N ILE A 389 14.27 9.31 -16.76
CA ILE A 389 14.88 8.64 -15.60
C ILE A 389 15.14 7.16 -15.89
N LEU A 390 14.28 6.50 -16.67
CA LEU A 390 14.48 5.12 -17.11
C LEU A 390 15.72 4.89 -17.98
N ARG A 391 16.37 5.96 -18.45
CA ARG A 391 17.62 5.87 -19.19
C ARG A 391 18.85 5.83 -18.28
N ILE A 392 18.68 6.17 -17.00
CA ILE A 392 19.76 6.09 -16.00
C ILE A 392 19.99 4.61 -15.70
N PRO A 393 21.21 4.08 -15.92
CA PRO A 393 21.51 2.70 -15.60
C PRO A 393 21.24 2.40 -14.12
N PHE A 394 20.57 1.29 -13.83
CA PHE A 394 20.26 0.90 -12.45
C PHE A 394 21.53 0.72 -11.60
N SER A 395 22.66 0.40 -12.22
CA SER A 395 23.98 0.35 -11.58
C SER A 395 24.42 1.68 -10.93
N ILE A 396 23.85 2.82 -11.34
CA ILE A 396 24.09 4.13 -10.70
C ILE A 396 23.07 4.37 -9.58
N ILE A 397 21.82 3.95 -9.76
CA ILE A 397 20.74 4.15 -8.82
C ILE A 397 20.92 3.26 -7.57
N ALA A 398 21.28 2.00 -7.78
CA ALA A 398 21.39 1.00 -6.71
C ALA A 398 22.38 1.40 -5.58
N PRO A 399 23.61 1.84 -5.84
CA PRO A 399 24.52 2.29 -4.79
C PRO A 399 23.97 3.46 -3.96
N VAL A 400 23.30 4.40 -4.61
CA VAL A 400 22.70 5.56 -3.92
C VAL A 400 21.60 5.09 -2.94
N ILE A 401 20.75 4.17 -3.37
CA ILE A 401 19.70 3.61 -2.51
C ILE A 401 20.32 2.80 -1.36
N ILE A 402 21.35 1.99 -1.62
CA ILE A 402 22.04 1.22 -0.56
C ILE A 402 22.60 2.15 0.52
N VAL A 403 23.24 3.26 0.10
CA VAL A 403 23.78 4.26 1.05
C VAL A 403 22.64 4.90 1.87
N ILE A 404 21.54 5.28 1.24
CA ILE A 404 20.36 5.82 1.94
C ILE A 404 19.82 4.80 2.94
N CYS A 405 19.67 3.54 2.55
CA CYS A 405 19.22 2.47 3.42
C CYS A 405 20.18 2.26 4.61
N ALA A 406 21.49 2.27 4.37
CA ALA A 406 22.49 2.09 5.42
C ALA A 406 22.50 3.26 6.42
N ILE A 407 22.44 4.50 5.93
CA ILE A 407 22.32 5.69 6.78
C ILE A 407 21.02 5.63 7.56
N GLY A 408 19.91 5.26 6.89
CA GLY A 408 18.61 5.12 7.52
C GLY A 408 18.61 4.08 8.64
N ALA A 409 19.11 2.88 8.38
CA ALA A 409 19.21 1.84 9.40
C ALA A 409 20.09 2.26 10.58
N PHE A 410 21.22 2.92 10.32
CA PHE A 410 22.11 3.41 11.37
C PHE A 410 21.44 4.47 12.26
N THR A 411 20.70 5.41 11.69
CA THR A 411 20.07 6.54 12.40
C THR A 411 18.97 6.13 13.36
N VAL A 412 18.39 4.96 13.25
CA VAL A 412 17.30 4.48 14.13
C VAL A 412 17.78 4.37 15.58
N HIS A 413 18.90 3.68 15.80
CA HIS A 413 19.45 3.47 17.14
C HIS A 413 20.93 3.87 17.26
N ASN A 414 21.50 4.52 16.25
CA ASN A 414 22.94 4.83 16.13
C ASN A 414 23.82 3.58 16.30
N SER A 415 23.40 2.46 15.73
CA SER A 415 24.02 1.14 15.90
C SER A 415 24.41 0.52 14.57
N MET A 416 25.66 0.08 14.46
CA MET A 416 26.12 -0.72 13.30
C MET A 416 25.48 -2.10 13.26
N PHE A 417 24.97 -2.61 14.40
CA PHE A 417 24.23 -3.87 14.42
C PHE A 417 22.97 -3.79 13.53
N ASP A 418 22.28 -2.66 13.56
CA ASP A 418 21.09 -2.43 12.73
C ASP A 418 21.42 -2.46 11.23
N VAL A 419 22.57 -1.94 10.84
CA VAL A 419 23.04 -2.02 9.46
C VAL A 419 23.34 -3.48 9.05
N TYR A 420 23.99 -4.26 9.92
CA TYR A 420 24.21 -5.69 9.63
C TYR A 420 22.90 -6.46 9.59
N LEU A 421 21.98 -6.17 10.49
CA LEU A 421 20.67 -6.80 10.52
C LEU A 421 19.86 -6.45 9.25
N MET A 422 19.90 -5.20 8.81
CA MET A 422 19.31 -4.76 7.53
C MET A 422 19.86 -5.58 6.35
N ILE A 423 21.17 -5.82 6.29
CA ILE A 423 21.78 -6.63 5.23
C ILE A 423 21.27 -8.09 5.30
N VAL A 424 21.18 -8.66 6.51
CA VAL A 424 20.62 -10.02 6.70
C VAL A 424 19.18 -10.09 6.19
N PHE A 425 18.33 -9.13 6.58
CA PHE A 425 16.97 -9.05 6.05
C PHE A 425 16.93 -8.82 4.54
N GLY A 426 17.92 -8.09 3.99
CA GLY A 426 18.06 -7.91 2.54
C GLY A 426 18.31 -9.21 1.80
N VAL A 427 19.20 -10.05 2.31
CA VAL A 427 19.46 -11.39 1.76
C VAL A 427 18.22 -12.28 1.88
N ILE A 428 17.52 -12.22 3.02
CA ILE A 428 16.24 -12.94 3.22
C ILE A 428 15.21 -12.46 2.20
N GLY A 429 15.06 -11.14 2.02
CA GLY A 429 14.13 -10.54 1.06
C GLY A 429 14.40 -11.02 -0.37
N TYR A 430 15.67 -10.98 -0.79
CA TYR A 430 16.09 -11.49 -2.07
C TYR A 430 15.79 -12.99 -2.25
N ALA A 431 16.11 -13.83 -1.26
CA ALA A 431 15.80 -15.25 -1.29
C ALA A 431 14.29 -15.53 -1.38
N PHE A 432 13.47 -14.77 -0.63
CA PHE A 432 12.01 -14.88 -0.70
C PHE A 432 11.47 -14.56 -2.09
N LYS A 433 11.97 -13.51 -2.72
CA LYS A 433 11.59 -13.13 -4.09
C LYS A 433 11.97 -14.20 -5.09
N LYS A 434 13.22 -14.68 -5.05
CA LYS A 434 13.68 -15.78 -5.89
C LYS A 434 12.84 -17.05 -5.75
N LEU A 435 12.47 -17.39 -4.53
CA LEU A 435 11.63 -18.54 -4.23
C LEU A 435 10.13 -18.24 -4.41
N ARG A 436 9.76 -17.01 -4.82
CA ARG A 436 8.38 -16.53 -4.99
C ARG A 436 7.56 -16.65 -3.71
N TYR A 437 8.15 -16.31 -2.57
CA TYR A 437 7.43 -16.10 -1.31
C TYR A 437 7.00 -14.63 -1.21
N PRO A 438 5.73 -14.33 -0.89
CA PRO A 438 5.28 -12.95 -0.76
C PRO A 438 5.82 -12.31 0.52
N LEU A 439 6.46 -11.12 0.42
CA LEU A 439 7.01 -10.41 1.57
C LEU A 439 5.94 -9.69 2.41
N ALA A 440 4.83 -9.25 1.77
CA ALA A 440 3.80 -8.49 2.46
C ALA A 440 3.17 -9.24 3.67
N PRO A 441 2.82 -10.54 3.59
CA PRO A 441 2.32 -11.29 4.73
C PRO A 441 3.34 -11.44 5.87
N LEU A 442 4.64 -11.56 5.54
CA LEU A 442 5.71 -11.60 6.54
C LEU A 442 5.76 -10.29 7.33
N VAL A 443 5.80 -9.17 6.62
CA VAL A 443 5.87 -7.83 7.22
C VAL A 443 4.61 -7.52 8.02
N LEU A 444 3.44 -7.89 7.51
CA LEU A 444 2.17 -7.74 8.22
C LEU A 444 2.19 -8.49 9.56
N ALA A 445 2.66 -9.74 9.55
CA ALA A 445 2.75 -10.56 10.76
C ALA A 445 3.81 -10.01 11.73
N LEU A 446 4.90 -9.46 11.22
CA LEU A 446 5.92 -8.80 12.05
C LEU A 446 5.36 -7.54 12.76
N VAL A 447 4.54 -6.75 12.07
CA VAL A 447 3.95 -5.50 12.62
C VAL A 447 2.81 -5.76 13.60
N LEU A 448 1.90 -6.66 13.22
CA LEU A 448 0.67 -6.88 13.97
C LEU A 448 0.72 -8.10 14.88
N GLY A 449 1.79 -8.89 14.83
CA GLY A 449 1.91 -10.15 15.56
C GLY A 449 1.73 -9.97 17.07
N ASP A 450 2.48 -9.03 17.65
CA ASP A 450 2.40 -8.75 19.08
C ASP A 450 1.01 -8.26 19.50
N ARG A 451 0.39 -7.39 18.69
CA ARG A 451 -0.95 -6.87 18.97
C ARG A 451 -2.01 -7.96 18.86
N ALA A 452 -1.89 -8.83 17.88
CA ALA A 452 -2.79 -9.96 17.72
C ALA A 452 -2.66 -10.96 18.88
N GLU A 453 -1.42 -11.28 19.29
CA GLU A 453 -1.15 -12.14 20.42
C GLU A 453 -1.67 -11.54 21.75
N GLU A 454 -1.42 -10.26 21.99
CA GLU A 454 -1.88 -9.55 23.17
C GLU A 454 -3.43 -9.59 23.28
N ASN A 455 -4.11 -9.24 22.20
CA ASN A 455 -5.58 -9.25 22.19
C ASN A 455 -6.15 -10.67 22.32
N PHE A 456 -5.54 -11.66 21.68
CA PHE A 456 -5.91 -13.07 21.86
C PHE A 456 -5.81 -13.50 23.33
N ARG A 457 -4.66 -13.25 23.94
CA ARG A 457 -4.41 -13.62 25.36
C ARG A 457 -5.34 -12.89 26.31
N ASN A 458 -5.59 -11.58 26.07
CA ASN A 458 -6.50 -10.79 26.91
C ASN A 458 -7.95 -11.28 26.74
N ALA A 459 -8.39 -11.65 25.54
CA ALA A 459 -9.70 -12.23 25.30
C ALA A 459 -9.86 -13.58 26.03
N ILE A 460 -8.86 -14.46 25.95
CA ILE A 460 -8.88 -15.75 26.64
C ILE A 460 -8.83 -15.61 28.16
N LYS A 461 -8.03 -14.67 28.69
CA LYS A 461 -8.01 -14.38 30.12
C LYS A 461 -9.36 -13.84 30.60
N GLY A 462 -9.97 -12.92 29.86
CA GLY A 462 -11.28 -12.36 30.17
C GLY A 462 -12.40 -13.37 30.15
N SER A 463 -12.31 -14.39 29.30
CA SER A 463 -13.29 -15.50 29.19
C SER A 463 -12.96 -16.71 30.06
N GLN A 464 -11.99 -16.61 30.97
CA GLN A 464 -11.54 -17.73 31.83
C GLN A 464 -11.11 -18.99 31.05
N GLY A 465 -10.56 -18.82 29.86
CA GLY A 465 -10.07 -19.92 29.02
C GLY A 465 -11.06 -20.42 27.95
N ASP A 466 -12.24 -19.81 27.86
CA ASP A 466 -13.24 -20.23 26.87
C ASP A 466 -12.93 -19.65 25.47
N LEU A 467 -12.63 -20.53 24.52
CA LEU A 467 -12.39 -20.18 23.11
C LEU A 467 -13.67 -19.74 22.37
N LEU A 468 -14.86 -20.06 22.91
CA LEU A 468 -16.13 -19.62 22.30
C LEU A 468 -16.32 -18.11 22.40
N VAL A 469 -15.47 -17.41 23.16
CA VAL A 469 -15.44 -15.93 23.21
C VAL A 469 -15.31 -15.31 21.80
N PHE A 470 -14.66 -15.98 20.85
CA PHE A 470 -14.55 -15.55 19.47
C PHE A 470 -15.81 -15.80 18.62
N PHE A 471 -16.88 -16.31 19.24
CA PHE A 471 -18.21 -16.44 18.68
C PHE A 471 -19.29 -15.89 19.64
N SER A 472 -18.91 -15.15 20.68
CA SER A 472 -19.78 -14.67 21.76
C SER A 472 -20.86 -13.71 21.32
N ASN A 473 -20.62 -12.93 20.28
CA ASN A 473 -21.60 -12.00 19.72
C ASN A 473 -21.58 -12.03 18.19
N ALA A 474 -22.61 -11.43 17.56
CA ALA A 474 -22.78 -11.46 16.11
C ALA A 474 -21.61 -10.80 15.35
N LEU A 475 -20.99 -9.76 15.91
CA LEU A 475 -19.87 -9.06 15.30
C LEU A 475 -18.62 -9.94 15.30
N VAL A 476 -18.20 -10.40 16.48
CA VAL A 476 -17.00 -11.27 16.65
C VAL A 476 -17.16 -12.56 15.87
N GLY A 477 -18.33 -13.20 15.97
CA GLY A 477 -18.62 -14.45 15.27
C GLY A 477 -18.64 -14.29 13.75
N SER A 478 -19.16 -13.17 13.22
CA SER A 478 -19.15 -12.93 11.78
C SER A 478 -17.74 -12.64 11.26
N LEU A 479 -16.93 -11.84 11.97
CA LEU A 479 -15.53 -11.54 11.61
C LEU A 479 -14.68 -12.82 11.65
N THR A 480 -14.79 -13.60 12.73
CA THR A 480 -14.06 -14.87 12.88
C THR A 480 -14.50 -15.90 11.84
N GLY A 481 -15.81 -16.02 11.60
CA GLY A 481 -16.35 -16.91 10.58
C GLY A 481 -15.87 -16.56 9.18
N LEU A 482 -15.91 -15.26 8.82
CA LEU A 482 -15.38 -14.78 7.54
C LEU A 482 -13.88 -15.03 7.42
N ALA A 483 -13.11 -14.81 8.48
CA ALA A 483 -11.68 -15.11 8.52
C ALA A 483 -11.40 -16.59 8.20
N LEU A 484 -12.11 -17.50 8.83
CA LEU A 484 -11.98 -18.95 8.58
C LEU A 484 -12.38 -19.31 7.14
N VAL A 485 -13.44 -18.75 6.60
CA VAL A 485 -13.84 -18.95 5.20
C VAL A 485 -12.72 -18.50 4.26
N LEU A 486 -12.12 -17.33 4.48
CA LEU A 486 -11.01 -16.82 3.65
C LEU A 486 -9.76 -17.69 3.79
N LEU A 487 -9.44 -18.18 4.98
CA LEU A 487 -8.31 -19.07 5.22
C LEU A 487 -8.44 -20.38 4.42
N PHE A 488 -9.64 -20.97 4.42
CA PHE A 488 -9.90 -22.23 3.73
C PHE A 488 -10.34 -22.03 2.27
N TRP A 489 -10.54 -20.81 1.81
CA TRP A 489 -10.97 -20.50 0.44
C TRP A 489 -10.11 -21.14 -0.65
N PRO A 490 -8.77 -21.17 -0.57
CA PRO A 490 -7.93 -21.84 -1.56
C PRO A 490 -8.25 -23.34 -1.69
N LEU A 491 -8.53 -24.02 -0.57
CA LEU A 491 -8.91 -25.44 -0.56
C LEU A 491 -10.31 -25.67 -1.12
N ILE A 492 -11.27 -24.82 -0.71
CA ILE A 492 -12.65 -24.87 -1.18
C ILE A 492 -12.68 -24.65 -2.72
N SER A 493 -11.97 -23.63 -3.21
CA SER A 493 -11.92 -23.31 -4.64
C SER A 493 -11.21 -24.39 -5.47
N ALA A 494 -10.19 -25.05 -4.91
CA ALA A 494 -9.51 -26.20 -5.54
C ALA A 494 -10.45 -27.41 -5.64
N GLY A 495 -11.19 -27.70 -4.58
CA GLY A 495 -12.20 -28.77 -4.56
C GLY A 495 -13.29 -28.55 -5.61
N TRP A 496 -13.83 -27.34 -5.70
CA TRP A 496 -14.83 -26.98 -6.71
C TRP A 496 -14.31 -27.14 -8.15
N ARG A 497 -13.07 -26.71 -8.41
CA ARG A 497 -12.44 -26.88 -9.72
C ARG A 497 -12.19 -28.34 -10.08
N ALA A 498 -11.84 -29.17 -9.10
CA ALA A 498 -11.67 -30.61 -9.30
C ALA A 498 -13.00 -31.31 -9.64
N VAL A 499 -14.10 -30.92 -8.98
CA VAL A 499 -15.45 -31.43 -9.27
C VAL A 499 -15.97 -30.93 -10.63
N ALA A 500 -15.76 -29.65 -10.96
CA ALA A 500 -16.16 -29.06 -12.24
C ALA A 500 -15.40 -29.65 -13.45
N ARG A 501 -14.18 -30.15 -13.26
CA ARG A 501 -13.40 -30.85 -14.32
C ARG A 501 -13.84 -32.29 -14.56
N LYS A 502 -14.60 -32.88 -13.61
CA LYS A 502 -15.13 -34.26 -13.74
C LYS A 502 -16.54 -34.31 -14.35
N ARG A 503 -17.17 -33.16 -14.55
CA ARG A 503 -18.41 -32.98 -15.32
C ARG A 503 -18.09 -32.38 -16.69
#